data_aa5d9a39cd9955c5bce7940155e9e59f
#
_entry.id   aa5d9a39cd9955c5bce7940155e9e59f
#
_cell.length_a   1.000
_cell.length_b   1.000
_cell.length_c   1.000
_cell.angle_alpha   90.00
_cell.angle_beta   90.00
_cell.angle_gamma   90.00
#
_symmetry.space_group_name_H-M   'P 1'
#
loop_
_entity.id
_entity.type
_entity.pdbx_description
1 polymer ?
#
loop_
_entity_poly.entity_id
_entity_poly.type
_entity_poly.pdbx_seq_one_letter_code
_entity_poly.pdbx_strand_id
1 'polypeptide(L)'
;MGQNEIERYAGAILNDPRFQKLRSFEHHGPANTVYDHSLAVTRAAYRIACALHLSEEETASVVRAALLHDFFGYDWHSERFRRFVRHYSGFRRLTHMHGFIHGHIAAARAKRVFGLSDRECDAIARHMFPLAPIPRSRIAWIVTLADKAVALREVTLAAGDYIALAYHRVFA
;
A
#
# COMPACT_ATOMS: atom_id res chain seq x y z
N MET A 1 13.11 6.42 12.28
CA MET A 1 11.83 6.04 12.89
C MET A 1 11.93 4.61 13.36
N GLY A 2 11.81 4.40 14.66
CA GLY A 2 11.77 3.06 15.24
C GLY A 2 10.39 2.42 15.09
N GLN A 3 10.32 1.12 15.27
CA GLN A 3 9.07 0.35 15.31
C GLN A 3 8.10 0.89 16.38
N ASN A 4 8.65 1.42 17.49
CA ASN A 4 7.88 1.97 18.63
C ASN A 4 6.90 3.10 18.24
N GLU A 5 7.21 3.92 17.22
CA GLU A 5 6.32 5.04 16.82
C GLU A 5 5.13 4.56 16.01
N ILE A 6 5.32 3.53 15.16
CA ILE A 6 4.19 2.91 14.45
C ILE A 6 3.30 2.17 15.47
N GLU A 7 3.91 1.46 16.42
CA GLU A 7 3.21 0.75 17.48
C GLU A 7 2.34 1.69 18.33
N ARG A 8 2.82 2.92 18.59
CA ARG A 8 2.05 3.94 19.32
C ARG A 8 0.71 4.26 18.65
N TYR A 9 0.68 4.37 17.31
CA TYR A 9 -0.50 4.80 16.55
C TYR A 9 -1.32 3.63 15.99
N ALA A 10 -0.70 2.48 15.79
CA ALA A 10 -1.29 1.36 15.05
C ALA A 10 -0.87 -0.02 15.61
N GLY A 11 -0.46 -0.13 16.88
CA GLY A 11 -0.02 -1.39 17.47
C GLY A 11 -1.08 -2.49 17.42
N ALA A 12 -2.34 -2.16 17.64
CA ALA A 12 -3.45 -3.11 17.52
C ALA A 12 -3.59 -3.66 16.08
N ILE A 13 -3.33 -2.82 15.06
CA ILE A 13 -3.36 -3.24 13.65
C ILE A 13 -2.15 -4.14 13.35
N LEU A 14 -0.95 -3.75 13.78
CA LEU A 14 0.27 -4.52 13.54
C LEU A 14 0.19 -5.93 14.09
N ASN A 15 -0.42 -6.11 15.27
CA ASN A 15 -0.54 -7.40 15.94
C ASN A 15 -1.77 -8.22 15.49
N ASP A 16 -2.61 -7.68 14.61
CA ASP A 16 -3.79 -8.39 14.12
C ASP A 16 -3.41 -9.49 13.11
N PRO A 17 -3.86 -10.75 13.31
CA PRO A 17 -3.55 -11.84 12.38
C PRO A 17 -3.95 -11.58 10.93
N ARG A 18 -5.01 -10.76 10.72
CA ARG A 18 -5.48 -10.41 9.37
C ARG A 18 -4.53 -9.45 8.67
N PHE A 19 -3.85 -8.56 9.41
CA PHE A 19 -2.79 -7.71 8.90
C PHE A 19 -1.50 -8.51 8.70
N GLN A 20 -1.13 -9.36 9.65
CA GLN A 20 0.06 -10.24 9.54
C GLN A 20 -0.01 -11.18 8.31
N LYS A 21 -1.20 -11.55 7.87
CA LYS A 21 -1.41 -12.34 6.64
C LYS A 21 -0.86 -11.66 5.38
N LEU A 22 -0.68 -10.33 5.36
CA LEU A 22 -0.08 -9.61 4.23
C LEU A 22 1.37 -10.05 3.95
N ARG A 23 2.05 -10.71 4.90
CA ARG A 23 3.35 -11.34 4.69
C ARG A 23 3.35 -12.50 3.69
N SER A 24 2.17 -13.08 3.43
CA SER A 24 2.01 -14.16 2.45
C SER A 24 1.68 -13.67 1.04
N PHE A 25 1.54 -12.36 0.83
CA PHE A 25 1.26 -11.78 -0.48
C PHE A 25 2.50 -11.07 -1.02
N GLU A 26 2.97 -11.51 -2.19
CA GLU A 26 4.05 -10.83 -2.91
C GLU A 26 3.59 -9.46 -3.42
N HIS A 27 4.50 -8.48 -3.40
CA HIS A 27 4.29 -7.13 -3.92
C HIS A 27 5.10 -6.92 -5.22
N HIS A 28 6.13 -6.11 -5.22
CA HIS A 28 6.96 -5.81 -6.41
C HIS A 28 8.15 -6.77 -6.57
N GLY A 29 7.94 -8.09 -6.42
CA GLY A 29 8.96 -9.12 -6.58
C GLY A 29 8.99 -10.10 -5.39
N PRO A 30 9.69 -11.23 -5.55
CA PRO A 30 9.64 -12.34 -4.58
C PRO A 30 10.27 -12.02 -3.22
N ALA A 31 11.09 -10.96 -3.13
CA ALA A 31 11.75 -10.53 -1.90
C ALA A 31 10.95 -9.49 -1.09
N ASN A 32 9.83 -8.97 -1.63
CA ASN A 32 9.06 -7.92 -0.99
C ASN A 32 7.59 -8.33 -0.84
N THR A 33 7.08 -8.27 0.38
CA THR A 33 5.67 -8.58 0.67
C THR A 33 4.82 -7.32 0.77
N VAL A 34 3.50 -7.47 0.62
CA VAL A 34 2.55 -6.37 0.87
C VAL A 34 2.70 -5.82 2.31
N TYR A 35 3.06 -6.68 3.27
CA TYR A 35 3.35 -6.27 4.64
C TYR A 35 4.58 -5.34 4.71
N ASP A 36 5.69 -5.73 4.10
CA ASP A 36 6.95 -4.96 4.13
C ASP A 36 6.79 -3.62 3.41
N HIS A 37 6.12 -3.63 2.26
CA HIS A 37 5.74 -2.42 1.53
C HIS A 37 4.88 -1.49 2.40
N SER A 38 3.81 -2.00 3.02
CA SER A 38 2.94 -1.22 3.90
C SER A 38 3.70 -0.57 5.05
N LEU A 39 4.66 -1.27 5.66
CA LEU A 39 5.53 -0.69 6.69
C LEU A 39 6.46 0.40 6.13
N ALA A 40 7.02 0.19 4.95
CA ALA A 40 7.89 1.19 4.30
C ALA A 40 7.12 2.46 3.97
N VAL A 41 5.91 2.33 3.40
CA VAL A 41 5.01 3.45 3.11
C VAL A 41 4.61 4.18 4.39
N THR A 42 4.30 3.45 5.46
CA THR A 42 3.95 4.04 6.77
C THR A 42 5.10 4.88 7.33
N ARG A 43 6.34 4.38 7.26
CA ARG A 43 7.53 5.14 7.71
C ARG A 43 7.74 6.40 6.89
N ALA A 44 7.56 6.33 5.57
CA ALA A 44 7.66 7.48 4.68
C ALA A 44 6.57 8.52 4.97
N ALA A 45 5.32 8.08 5.08
CA ALA A 45 4.16 8.93 5.37
C ALA A 45 4.29 9.64 6.73
N TYR A 46 4.73 8.93 7.77
CA TYR A 46 5.01 9.53 9.07
C TYR A 46 6.08 10.62 9.02
N ARG A 47 7.20 10.38 8.32
CA ARG A 47 8.25 11.41 8.14
C ARG A 47 7.71 12.65 7.47
N ILE A 48 6.86 12.49 6.45
CA ILE A 48 6.21 13.62 5.78
C ILE A 48 5.27 14.35 6.76
N ALA A 49 4.47 13.61 7.54
CA ALA A 49 3.57 14.19 8.54
C ALA A 49 4.33 15.02 9.58
N CYS A 50 5.45 14.51 10.10
CA CYS A 50 6.33 15.23 11.03
C CYS A 50 6.95 16.48 10.38
N ALA A 51 7.45 16.38 9.16
CA ALA A 51 8.04 17.50 8.44
C ALA A 51 7.04 18.63 8.14
N LEU A 52 5.76 18.26 7.96
CA LEU A 52 4.66 19.19 7.77
C LEU A 52 4.01 19.66 9.08
N HIS A 53 4.57 19.27 10.24
CA HIS A 53 4.07 19.62 11.57
C HIS A 53 2.56 19.34 11.76
N LEU A 54 2.10 18.16 11.31
CA LEU A 54 0.72 17.75 11.51
C LEU A 54 0.44 17.55 13.01
N SER A 55 -0.84 17.78 13.41
CA SER A 55 -1.28 17.44 14.76
C SER A 55 -1.12 15.94 15.04
N GLU A 56 -1.13 15.58 16.32
CA GLU A 56 -1.03 14.17 16.71
C GLU A 56 -2.17 13.32 16.15
N GLU A 57 -3.38 13.85 16.12
CA GLU A 57 -4.57 13.22 15.55
C GLU A 57 -4.43 12.98 14.04
N GLU A 58 -3.98 14.00 13.29
CA GLU A 58 -3.73 13.86 11.86
C GLU A 58 -2.58 12.88 11.57
N THR A 59 -1.52 12.91 12.39
CA THR A 59 -0.39 11.97 12.28
C THR A 59 -0.86 10.54 12.53
N ALA A 60 -1.69 10.30 13.54
CA ALA A 60 -2.31 9.00 13.80
C ALA A 60 -3.13 8.52 12.59
N SER A 61 -3.93 9.41 12.00
CA SER A 61 -4.73 9.10 10.81
C SER A 61 -3.85 8.78 9.59
N VAL A 62 -2.75 9.52 9.39
CA VAL A 62 -1.77 9.25 8.32
C VAL A 62 -1.14 7.87 8.51
N VAL A 63 -0.71 7.55 9.73
CA VAL A 63 -0.06 6.26 10.04
C VAL A 63 -1.02 5.09 9.79
N ARG A 64 -2.26 5.18 10.29
CA ARG A 64 -3.26 4.11 10.10
C ARG A 64 -3.67 3.96 8.64
N ALA A 65 -3.90 5.07 7.93
CA ALA A 65 -4.25 5.02 6.51
C ALA A 65 -3.09 4.46 5.66
N ALA A 66 -1.84 4.90 5.91
CA ALA A 66 -0.67 4.39 5.22
C ALA A 66 -0.42 2.90 5.50
N LEU A 67 -0.62 2.44 6.74
CA LEU A 67 -0.46 1.04 7.10
C LEU A 67 -1.47 0.12 6.40
N LEU A 68 -2.68 0.64 6.15
CA LEU A 68 -3.80 -0.14 5.61
C LEU A 68 -4.11 0.18 4.14
N HIS A 69 -3.29 0.98 3.44
CA HIS A 69 -3.60 1.38 2.06
C HIS A 69 -3.72 0.17 1.12
N ASP A 70 -2.97 -0.89 1.38
CA ASP A 70 -2.96 -2.15 0.64
C ASP A 70 -3.58 -3.33 1.41
N PHE A 71 -4.47 -3.06 2.35
CA PHE A 71 -5.17 -4.10 3.11
C PHE A 71 -6.33 -4.74 2.32
N PHE A 72 -6.13 -5.04 1.04
CA PHE A 72 -7.15 -5.64 0.17
C PHE A 72 -7.44 -7.11 0.49
N GLY A 73 -6.44 -7.91 0.94
CA GLY A 73 -6.62 -9.25 1.52
C GLY A 73 -6.95 -10.37 0.55
N TYR A 74 -6.50 -10.26 -0.69
CA TYR A 74 -6.52 -11.32 -1.69
C TYR A 74 -5.20 -11.35 -2.46
N ASP A 75 -4.85 -12.51 -3.00
CA ASP A 75 -3.71 -12.64 -3.89
C ASP A 75 -4.10 -12.24 -5.32
N TRP A 76 -3.63 -11.07 -5.76
CA TRP A 76 -3.92 -10.54 -7.09
C TRP A 76 -3.13 -11.24 -8.21
N HIS A 77 -2.09 -12.02 -7.88
CA HIS A 77 -1.39 -12.89 -8.81
C HIS A 77 -2.09 -14.24 -9.00
N SER A 78 -3.08 -14.56 -8.15
CA SER A 78 -3.79 -15.83 -8.21
C SER A 78 -4.58 -16.02 -9.51
N GLU A 79 -4.72 -17.26 -9.94
CA GLU A 79 -5.58 -17.61 -11.09
C GLU A 79 -7.05 -17.23 -10.85
N ARG A 80 -7.49 -17.24 -9.57
CA ARG A 80 -8.83 -16.79 -9.20
C ARG A 80 -9.06 -15.32 -9.56
N PHE A 81 -8.10 -14.45 -9.25
CA PHE A 81 -8.19 -13.03 -9.57
C PHE A 81 -8.08 -12.79 -11.08
N ARG A 82 -7.14 -13.47 -11.76
CA ARG A 82 -7.02 -13.38 -13.24
C ARG A 82 -8.32 -13.81 -13.94
N ARG A 83 -8.98 -14.86 -13.44
CA ARG A 83 -10.27 -15.34 -13.97
C ARG A 83 -11.38 -14.32 -13.74
N PHE A 84 -11.41 -13.67 -12.56
CA PHE A 84 -12.31 -12.55 -12.28
C PHE A 84 -12.16 -11.42 -13.28
N VAL A 85 -10.93 -10.95 -13.54
CA VAL A 85 -10.66 -9.85 -14.49
C VAL A 85 -11.01 -10.26 -15.93
N ARG A 86 -10.76 -11.52 -16.31
CA ARG A 86 -11.10 -12.04 -17.66
C ARG A 86 -12.61 -12.15 -17.92
N HIS A 87 -13.42 -12.16 -16.87
CA HIS A 87 -14.88 -12.14 -17.02
C HIS A 87 -15.39 -10.84 -17.68
N TYR A 88 -14.62 -9.76 -17.59
CA TYR A 88 -14.93 -8.46 -18.18
C TYR A 88 -14.20 -8.27 -19.52
N SER A 89 -14.76 -7.44 -20.41
CA SER A 89 -14.18 -7.06 -21.71
C SER A 89 -14.09 -5.54 -21.88
N GLY A 90 -13.28 -5.08 -22.83
CA GLY A 90 -13.12 -3.67 -23.16
C GLY A 90 -12.76 -2.80 -21.95
N PHE A 91 -13.32 -1.60 -21.86
CA PHE A 91 -13.06 -0.64 -20.79
C PHE A 91 -13.40 -1.17 -19.39
N ARG A 92 -14.43 -2.01 -19.28
CA ARG A 92 -14.80 -2.65 -17.99
C ARG A 92 -13.69 -3.57 -17.48
N ARG A 93 -12.98 -4.26 -18.36
CA ARG A 93 -11.82 -5.08 -17.96
C ARG A 93 -10.71 -4.22 -17.35
N LEU A 94 -10.41 -3.08 -17.98
CA LEU A 94 -9.41 -2.15 -17.46
C LEU A 94 -9.76 -1.67 -16.04
N THR A 95 -11.00 -1.22 -15.84
CA THR A 95 -11.47 -0.71 -14.54
C THR A 95 -11.58 -1.77 -13.44
N HIS A 96 -11.49 -3.07 -13.77
CA HIS A 96 -11.49 -4.18 -12.81
C HIS A 96 -10.08 -4.76 -12.56
N MET A 97 -9.05 -4.20 -13.19
CA MET A 97 -7.67 -4.59 -12.88
C MET A 97 -7.30 -4.14 -11.46
N HIS A 98 -6.38 -4.86 -10.85
CA HIS A 98 -5.94 -4.65 -9.47
C HIS A 98 -5.65 -3.17 -9.17
N GLY A 99 -4.86 -2.50 -10.01
CA GLY A 99 -4.49 -1.11 -9.82
C GLY A 99 -5.65 -0.11 -9.70
N PHE A 100 -6.84 -0.44 -10.24
CA PHE A 100 -8.03 0.43 -10.17
C PHE A 100 -8.93 0.14 -8.98
N ILE A 101 -8.97 -1.13 -8.50
CA ILE A 101 -9.99 -1.55 -7.52
C ILE A 101 -9.44 -1.76 -6.11
N HIS A 102 -8.12 -2.06 -5.96
CA HIS A 102 -7.61 -2.49 -4.65
C HIS A 102 -7.73 -1.41 -3.57
N GLY A 103 -7.53 -0.13 -3.90
CA GLY A 103 -7.69 0.97 -2.94
C GLY A 103 -9.10 1.04 -2.35
N HIS A 104 -10.14 0.88 -3.16
CA HIS A 104 -11.53 0.85 -2.68
C HIS A 104 -11.80 -0.40 -1.82
N ILE A 105 -11.28 -1.56 -2.23
CA ILE A 105 -11.42 -2.81 -1.47
C ILE A 105 -10.68 -2.70 -0.14
N ALA A 106 -9.45 -2.16 -0.14
CA ALA A 106 -8.65 -1.95 1.06
C ALA A 106 -9.36 -0.99 2.03
N ALA A 107 -9.89 0.14 1.54
CA ALA A 107 -10.64 1.09 2.36
C ALA A 107 -11.89 0.48 3.01
N ALA A 108 -12.71 -0.23 2.22
CA ALA A 108 -13.91 -0.89 2.73
C ALA A 108 -13.58 -1.96 3.78
N ARG A 109 -12.51 -2.73 3.53
CA ARG A 109 -12.05 -3.76 4.46
C ARG A 109 -11.45 -3.16 5.73
N ALA A 110 -10.62 -2.13 5.62
CA ALA A 110 -10.03 -1.43 6.75
C ALA A 110 -11.11 -0.79 7.66
N LYS A 111 -12.13 -0.17 7.07
CA LYS A 111 -13.28 0.36 7.81
C LYS A 111 -14.00 -0.74 8.59
N ARG A 112 -14.32 -1.86 7.94
CA ARG A 112 -15.05 -2.97 8.56
C ARG A 112 -14.25 -3.66 9.67
N VAL A 113 -12.94 -3.81 9.49
CA VAL A 113 -12.08 -4.62 10.36
C VAL A 113 -11.51 -3.81 11.53
N PHE A 114 -11.12 -2.56 11.27
CA PHE A 114 -10.41 -1.71 12.22
C PHE A 114 -11.16 -0.43 12.58
N GLY A 115 -12.35 -0.20 12.04
CA GLY A 115 -13.17 0.96 12.38
C GLY A 115 -12.60 2.30 11.90
N LEU A 116 -11.89 2.32 10.76
CA LEU A 116 -11.32 3.55 10.23
C LEU A 116 -12.39 4.61 9.96
N SER A 117 -12.02 5.87 10.19
CA SER A 117 -12.85 7.03 9.87
C SER A 117 -13.05 7.17 8.35
N ASP A 118 -14.08 7.91 7.93
CA ASP A 118 -14.32 8.18 6.52
C ASP A 118 -13.16 8.93 5.85
N ARG A 119 -12.48 9.80 6.61
CA ARG A 119 -11.30 10.54 6.14
C ARG A 119 -10.10 9.61 5.84
N GLU A 120 -9.85 8.64 6.69
CA GLU A 120 -8.82 7.61 6.48
C GLU A 120 -9.18 6.69 5.31
N CYS A 121 -10.44 6.30 5.22
CA CYS A 121 -10.95 5.49 4.11
C CYS A 121 -10.87 6.22 2.77
N ASP A 122 -11.18 7.53 2.71
CA ASP A 122 -11.01 8.33 1.48
C ASP A 122 -9.53 8.41 1.08
N ALA A 123 -8.62 8.54 2.04
CA ALA A 123 -7.18 8.52 1.78
C ALA A 123 -6.73 7.19 1.18
N ILE A 124 -7.17 6.06 1.74
CA ILE A 124 -6.88 4.73 1.23
C ILE A 124 -7.48 4.53 -0.18
N ALA A 125 -8.74 4.90 -0.38
CA ALA A 125 -9.42 4.70 -1.67
C ALA A 125 -8.78 5.48 -2.83
N ARG A 126 -8.09 6.60 -2.53
CA ARG A 126 -7.51 7.52 -3.53
C ARG A 126 -6.01 7.40 -3.71
N HIS A 127 -5.32 6.56 -2.93
CA HIS A 127 -3.85 6.49 -2.97
C HIS A 127 -3.30 6.15 -4.35
N MET A 128 -4.08 5.45 -5.19
CA MET A 128 -3.69 5.08 -6.55
C MET A 128 -3.82 6.19 -7.59
N PHE A 129 -4.03 7.46 -7.19
CA PHE A 129 -3.99 8.55 -8.17
C PHE A 129 -2.73 8.46 -9.08
N PRO A 130 -2.85 8.61 -10.42
CA PRO A 130 -4.01 9.04 -11.20
C PRO A 130 -4.99 7.92 -11.61
N LEU A 131 -4.79 6.65 -11.26
CA LEU A 131 -5.73 5.55 -11.54
C LEU A 131 -7.00 5.63 -10.68
N ALA A 132 -6.90 6.28 -9.52
CA ALA A 132 -8.01 6.63 -8.65
C ALA A 132 -8.32 8.15 -8.75
N PRO A 133 -9.47 8.62 -8.25
CA PRO A 133 -9.77 10.03 -8.20
C PRO A 133 -8.75 10.83 -7.40
N ILE A 134 -8.63 12.13 -7.69
CA ILE A 134 -7.67 13.04 -7.04
C ILE A 134 -7.82 13.02 -5.50
N PRO A 135 -6.70 12.94 -4.74
CA PRO A 135 -6.71 13.05 -3.28
C PRO A 135 -7.35 14.36 -2.80
N ARG A 136 -8.24 14.27 -1.79
CA ARG A 136 -9.05 15.43 -1.32
C ARG A 136 -8.56 16.05 -0.02
N SER A 137 -7.59 15.41 0.66
CA SER A 137 -7.09 15.86 1.96
C SER A 137 -5.57 15.77 2.03
N ARG A 138 -4.98 16.49 2.99
CA ARG A 138 -3.53 16.35 3.26
C ARG A 138 -3.14 14.91 3.57
N ILE A 139 -3.96 14.19 4.34
CA ILE A 139 -3.74 12.76 4.65
C ILE A 139 -3.68 11.94 3.36
N ALA A 140 -4.65 12.13 2.46
CA ALA A 140 -4.71 11.40 1.19
C ALA A 140 -3.49 11.69 0.30
N TRP A 141 -3.05 12.94 0.21
CA TRP A 141 -1.83 13.31 -0.53
C TRP A 141 -0.58 12.70 0.08
N ILE A 142 -0.45 12.72 1.42
CA ILE A 142 0.71 12.13 2.10
C ILE A 142 0.80 10.64 1.84
N VAL A 143 -0.32 9.91 1.96
CA VAL A 143 -0.36 8.46 1.69
C VAL A 143 0.00 8.18 0.23
N THR A 144 -0.61 8.91 -0.72
CA THR A 144 -0.34 8.76 -2.16
C THR A 144 1.12 9.00 -2.49
N LEU A 145 1.71 10.09 -2.01
CA LEU A 145 3.11 10.44 -2.31
C LEU A 145 4.09 9.46 -1.66
N ALA A 146 3.81 9.04 -0.42
CA ALA A 146 4.63 8.06 0.28
C ALA A 146 4.63 6.71 -0.44
N ASP A 147 3.45 6.23 -0.86
CA ASP A 147 3.30 5.01 -1.65
C ASP A 147 4.10 5.09 -2.96
N LYS A 148 3.91 6.14 -3.76
CA LYS A 148 4.63 6.31 -5.03
C LYS A 148 6.15 6.37 -4.86
N ALA A 149 6.63 7.07 -3.83
CA ALA A 149 8.06 7.18 -3.55
C ALA A 149 8.66 5.82 -3.15
N VAL A 150 7.96 5.05 -2.31
CA VAL A 150 8.40 3.72 -1.90
C VAL A 150 8.34 2.74 -3.07
N ALA A 151 7.24 2.70 -3.82
CA ALA A 151 7.09 1.82 -4.98
C ALA A 151 8.16 2.09 -6.05
N LEU A 152 8.46 3.36 -6.34
CA LEU A 152 9.53 3.73 -7.28
C LEU A 152 10.89 3.20 -6.79
N ARG A 153 11.20 3.37 -5.50
CA ARG A 153 12.44 2.86 -4.91
C ARG A 153 12.53 1.34 -4.99
N GLU A 154 11.45 0.63 -4.69
CA GLU A 154 11.41 -0.84 -4.74
C GLU A 154 11.63 -1.37 -6.16
N VAL A 155 10.98 -0.77 -7.16
CA VAL A 155 11.16 -1.13 -8.57
C VAL A 155 12.59 -0.85 -9.04
N THR A 156 13.20 0.27 -8.64
CA THR A 156 14.58 0.60 -9.03
C THR A 156 15.60 -0.35 -8.40
N LEU A 157 15.39 -0.76 -7.15
CA LEU A 157 16.26 -1.74 -6.49
C LEU A 157 16.13 -3.11 -7.16
N ALA A 158 14.91 -3.60 -7.41
CA ALA A 158 14.67 -4.86 -8.09
C ALA A 158 15.28 -4.90 -9.50
N ALA A 159 15.22 -3.78 -10.24
CA ALA A 159 15.87 -3.66 -11.55
C ALA A 159 17.40 -3.72 -11.43
N GLY A 160 17.98 -3.08 -10.41
CA GLY A 160 19.42 -3.14 -10.13
C GLY A 160 19.90 -4.56 -9.82
N ASP A 161 19.18 -5.28 -8.98
CA ASP A 161 19.48 -6.67 -8.64
C ASP A 161 19.42 -7.60 -9.87
N TYR A 162 18.41 -7.39 -10.73
CA TYR A 162 18.27 -8.14 -11.98
C TYR A 162 19.45 -7.90 -12.94
N ILE A 163 19.89 -6.64 -13.08
CA ILE A 163 21.03 -6.26 -13.92
C ILE A 163 22.33 -6.89 -13.36
N ALA A 164 22.54 -6.80 -12.04
CA ALA A 164 23.71 -7.40 -11.39
C ALA A 164 23.76 -8.93 -11.59
N LEU A 165 22.63 -9.61 -11.43
CA LEU A 165 22.51 -11.05 -11.66
C LEU A 165 22.77 -11.44 -13.13
N ALA A 166 22.27 -10.65 -14.07
CA ALA A 166 22.51 -10.85 -15.50
C ALA A 166 23.99 -10.66 -15.85
N TYR A 167 24.63 -9.62 -15.29
CA TYR A 167 26.07 -9.39 -15.44
C TYR A 167 26.91 -10.56 -14.94
N HIS A 168 26.64 -11.07 -13.73
CA HIS A 168 27.35 -12.22 -13.18
C HIS A 168 27.17 -13.50 -14.04
N ARG A 169 26.00 -13.69 -14.65
CA ARG A 169 25.77 -14.86 -15.53
C ARG A 169 26.54 -14.80 -16.85
N VAL A 170 26.89 -13.60 -17.30
CA VAL A 170 27.59 -13.38 -18.58
C VAL A 170 29.10 -13.32 -18.41
N PHE A 171 29.58 -12.82 -17.26
CA PHE A 171 31.00 -12.49 -17.04
C PHE A 171 31.66 -13.25 -15.88
N ALA A 172 30.96 -14.13 -15.19
CA ALA A 172 31.50 -15.08 -14.20
C ALA A 172 31.44 -16.53 -14.72
#